data_5bf27023d965fe90beb5de30802ae55d
#
_entry.id   5bf27023d965fe90beb5de30802ae55d
#
_cell.length_a   1.000
_cell.length_b   1.000
_cell.length_c   1.000
_cell.angle_alpha   90.00
_cell.angle_beta   90.00
_cell.angle_gamma   90.00
#
_symmetry.space_group_name_H-M   'P 1'
#
loop_
_entity.id
_entity.type
_entity.pdbx_description
1 polymer ?
#
loop_
_entity_poly.entity_id
_entity_poly.type
_entity_poly.pdbx_seq_one_letter_code
_entity_poly.pdbx_strand_id
1 'polypeptide(L)'
;MNVPEATQRGGQVFELLSTSIKSASWSEILVSSLPVLVIAFLVTLLVTPLYRRLAISMNIVDAPSESRKIHSKAVPYLGGLAIATGLLVSLILSYPFVDQWPLGYRQVPVMIIVGMIAICFTGLLDDVKECDSWIKVSGMLIAAAGLAVSNVGTRVAAGLLDWLFGIDQLTPWALQLGGFSLNLTELIGGLIIGIFVLGGCNATNLIDGLDGLLSGVVAIIAIGLLAISLSLIGHIDPIDVERIQSSMGPPGSEVEVDVTLAGVRVVLCLALLGTVLGFLPYNFNPATIFLGDCGSLLLGYMCVVIILMLGEAGQTHLVLAGLIVFSIPIIDTLLAIVRRRVQGVPLWDPDDKHLHHMIKRRTGSVRRAVLSIYGIGIFFAVLGASLGILWIDELVPATLIYLVFLLIMSIVVQAGFRMGRRARAENHAS
;
A
#
# COMPACT_ATOMS: atom_id res chain seq x y z
N MET A 1 31.47 -34.98 19.53
CA MET A 1 30.43 -34.08 19.97
C MET A 1 29.32 -34.16 18.94
N ASN A 2 28.18 -34.75 19.29
CA ASN A 2 27.06 -34.89 18.36
C ASN A 2 26.35 -33.52 18.28
N VAL A 3 26.23 -33.02 17.06
CA VAL A 3 25.37 -31.83 16.78
C VAL A 3 23.94 -32.22 17.18
N PRO A 4 23.22 -31.41 17.95
CA PRO A 4 21.87 -31.73 18.40
C PRO A 4 20.96 -32.01 17.18
N GLU A 5 20.14 -33.06 17.25
CA GLU A 5 19.19 -33.46 16.18
C GLU A 5 18.26 -32.32 15.70
N ALA A 6 17.97 -31.36 16.57
CA ALA A 6 17.18 -30.18 16.26
C ALA A 6 17.85 -29.29 15.17
N THR A 7 19.18 -29.13 15.21
CA THR A 7 19.94 -28.36 14.22
C THR A 7 19.98 -29.05 12.86
N GLN A 8 20.04 -30.41 12.87
CA GLN A 8 20.00 -31.18 11.62
C GLN A 8 18.60 -31.16 10.98
N ARG A 9 17.52 -31.22 11.76
CA ARG A 9 16.15 -31.10 11.25
C ARG A 9 15.86 -29.69 10.69
N GLY A 10 16.30 -28.64 11.37
CA GLY A 10 16.18 -27.26 10.87
C GLY A 10 16.90 -27.07 9.53
N GLY A 11 18.13 -27.58 9.39
CA GLY A 11 18.88 -27.54 8.14
C GLY A 11 18.22 -28.31 6.99
N GLN A 12 17.66 -29.47 7.26
CA GLN A 12 16.96 -30.29 6.24
C GLN A 12 15.65 -29.66 5.79
N VAL A 13 14.86 -29.09 6.71
CA VAL A 13 13.62 -28.36 6.36
C VAL A 13 13.95 -27.11 5.55
N PHE A 14 15.02 -26.42 5.89
CA PHE A 14 15.51 -25.25 5.18
C PHE A 14 15.94 -25.59 3.74
N GLU A 15 16.74 -26.66 3.57
CA GLU A 15 17.21 -27.14 2.26
C GLU A 15 16.03 -27.59 1.38
N LEU A 16 15.03 -28.24 1.97
CA LEU A 16 13.79 -28.63 1.30
C LEU A 16 12.93 -27.40 0.90
N LEU A 17 12.82 -26.41 1.76
CA LEU A 17 12.09 -25.16 1.47
C LEU A 17 12.80 -24.34 0.38
N SER A 18 14.11 -24.16 0.48
CA SER A 18 14.89 -23.43 -0.52
C SER A 18 14.88 -24.11 -1.89
N THR A 19 14.91 -25.43 -1.92
CA THR A 19 14.81 -26.22 -3.17
C THR A 19 13.40 -26.16 -3.75
N SER A 20 12.37 -26.19 -2.91
CA SER A 20 10.96 -26.06 -3.32
C SER A 20 10.64 -24.67 -3.87
N ILE A 21 11.20 -23.61 -3.27
CA ILE A 21 11.04 -22.22 -3.73
C ILE A 21 11.72 -21.99 -5.08
N LYS A 22 12.93 -22.53 -5.26
CA LYS A 22 13.67 -22.46 -6.55
C LYS A 22 13.01 -23.26 -7.67
N SER A 23 12.19 -24.25 -7.36
CA SER A 23 11.52 -25.10 -8.35
C SER A 23 10.13 -24.61 -8.76
N ALA A 24 9.49 -23.74 -7.96
CA ALA A 24 8.16 -23.23 -8.27
C ALA A 24 8.23 -22.13 -9.32
N SER A 25 7.60 -22.34 -10.47
CA SER A 25 7.48 -21.31 -11.49
C SER A 25 6.51 -20.20 -11.01
N TRP A 26 6.75 -18.95 -11.44
CA TRP A 26 5.85 -17.83 -11.15
C TRP A 26 4.40 -18.12 -11.56
N SER A 27 4.20 -18.94 -12.62
CA SER A 27 2.87 -19.33 -13.10
C SER A 27 2.17 -20.29 -12.12
N GLU A 28 2.90 -21.23 -11.50
CA GLU A 28 2.33 -22.14 -10.49
C GLU A 28 1.89 -21.36 -9.25
N ILE A 29 2.70 -20.41 -8.80
CA ILE A 29 2.39 -19.55 -7.66
C ILE A 29 1.15 -18.70 -7.96
N LEU A 30 1.10 -18.07 -9.14
CA LEU A 30 -0.04 -17.27 -9.54
C LEU A 30 -1.31 -18.13 -9.61
N VAL A 31 -1.25 -19.30 -10.25
CA VAL A 31 -2.41 -20.19 -10.39
C VAL A 31 -2.91 -20.70 -9.03
N SER A 32 -2.02 -21.10 -8.13
CA SER A 32 -2.38 -21.54 -6.77
C SER A 32 -3.02 -20.44 -5.93
N SER A 33 -2.66 -19.18 -6.19
CA SER A 33 -3.18 -18.01 -5.47
C SER A 33 -4.45 -17.40 -6.08
N LEU A 34 -4.81 -17.75 -7.32
CA LEU A 34 -6.02 -17.25 -8.00
C LEU A 34 -7.33 -17.38 -7.18
N PRO A 35 -7.55 -18.43 -6.38
CA PRO A 35 -8.74 -18.52 -5.55
C PRO A 35 -8.96 -17.30 -4.66
N VAL A 36 -7.89 -16.70 -4.14
CA VAL A 36 -7.97 -15.48 -3.30
C VAL A 36 -8.56 -14.32 -4.08
N LEU A 37 -8.10 -14.09 -5.32
CA LEU A 37 -8.63 -13.06 -6.19
C LEU A 37 -10.11 -13.30 -6.50
N VAL A 38 -10.46 -14.53 -6.84
CA VAL A 38 -11.86 -14.91 -7.19
C VAL A 38 -12.78 -14.74 -5.99
N ILE A 39 -12.35 -15.18 -4.80
CA ILE A 39 -13.12 -15.01 -3.55
C ILE A 39 -13.30 -13.52 -3.24
N ALA A 40 -12.23 -12.75 -3.26
CA ALA A 40 -12.27 -11.32 -3.00
C ALA A 40 -13.23 -10.60 -3.97
N PHE A 41 -13.12 -10.92 -5.27
CA PHE A 41 -13.99 -10.37 -6.31
C PHE A 41 -15.46 -10.72 -6.07
N LEU A 42 -15.77 -12.01 -5.91
CA LEU A 42 -17.15 -12.48 -5.76
C LEU A 42 -17.79 -11.98 -4.46
N VAL A 43 -17.07 -12.04 -3.34
CA VAL A 43 -17.57 -11.54 -2.06
C VAL A 43 -17.90 -10.06 -2.18
N THR A 44 -16.96 -9.24 -2.66
CA THR A 44 -17.20 -7.80 -2.79
C THR A 44 -18.34 -7.50 -3.76
N LEU A 45 -18.40 -8.18 -4.91
CA LEU A 45 -19.46 -8.01 -5.89
C LEU A 45 -20.85 -8.30 -5.28
N LEU A 46 -20.96 -9.36 -4.47
CA LEU A 46 -22.23 -9.80 -3.87
C LEU A 46 -22.64 -8.98 -2.66
N VAL A 47 -21.69 -8.52 -1.83
CA VAL A 47 -22.02 -7.77 -0.62
C VAL A 47 -22.23 -6.27 -0.87
N THR A 48 -21.68 -5.70 -1.94
CA THR A 48 -21.85 -4.29 -2.28
C THR A 48 -23.31 -3.85 -2.38
N PRO A 49 -24.20 -4.57 -3.08
CA PRO A 49 -25.63 -4.24 -3.09
C PRO A 49 -26.30 -4.30 -1.72
N LEU A 50 -25.83 -5.17 -0.81
CA LEU A 50 -26.34 -5.27 0.56
C LEU A 50 -25.97 -4.03 1.37
N TYR A 51 -24.69 -3.63 1.35
CA TYR A 51 -24.25 -2.40 2.02
C TYR A 51 -24.88 -1.15 1.43
N ARG A 52 -25.10 -1.12 0.11
CA ARG A 52 -25.85 -0.05 -0.53
C ARG A 52 -27.29 0.09 0.04
N ARG A 53 -28.01 -1.03 0.18
CA ARG A 53 -29.35 -1.05 0.78
C ARG A 53 -29.30 -0.63 2.26
N LEU A 54 -28.33 -1.12 3.00
CA LEU A 54 -28.12 -0.75 4.40
C LEU A 54 -27.87 0.75 4.55
N ALA A 55 -26.97 1.33 3.75
CA ALA A 55 -26.67 2.76 3.77
C ALA A 55 -27.93 3.61 3.49
N ILE A 56 -28.75 3.21 2.52
CA ILE A 56 -30.02 3.89 2.21
C ILE A 56 -30.99 3.79 3.39
N SER A 57 -31.12 2.60 4.01
CA SER A 57 -32.03 2.42 5.15
C SER A 57 -31.61 3.19 6.40
N MET A 58 -30.30 3.41 6.57
CA MET A 58 -29.73 4.18 7.69
C MET A 58 -29.59 5.68 7.37
N ASN A 59 -29.99 6.11 6.16
CA ASN A 59 -29.83 7.48 5.67
C ASN A 59 -28.36 7.98 5.66
N ILE A 60 -27.39 7.05 5.46
CA ILE A 60 -25.97 7.35 5.29
C ILE A 60 -25.72 7.61 3.81
N VAL A 61 -26.05 8.81 3.35
CA VAL A 61 -26.04 9.20 1.95
C VAL A 61 -25.43 10.58 1.76
N ASP A 62 -24.68 10.76 0.67
CA ASP A 62 -24.22 12.08 0.22
C ASP A 62 -25.39 12.80 -0.49
N ALA A 63 -25.99 13.75 0.18
CA ALA A 63 -27.03 14.60 -0.41
C ALA A 63 -26.39 15.79 -1.13
N PRO A 64 -26.87 16.18 -2.33
CA PRO A 64 -26.38 17.35 -3.07
C PRO A 64 -26.83 18.65 -2.38
N SER A 65 -26.22 19.00 -1.25
CA SER A 65 -26.57 20.20 -0.45
C SER A 65 -25.71 21.43 -0.76
N GLU A 66 -24.61 21.27 -1.52
CA GLU A 66 -23.66 22.34 -1.82
C GLU A 66 -23.41 22.50 -3.33
N SER A 67 -23.13 23.74 -3.76
CA SER A 67 -22.82 24.08 -5.17
C SER A 67 -21.56 23.38 -5.74
N ARG A 68 -20.77 22.74 -4.90
CA ARG A 68 -19.57 21.97 -5.24
C ARG A 68 -19.84 20.50 -5.62
N LYS A 69 -21.00 19.95 -5.25
CA LYS A 69 -21.33 18.54 -5.45
C LYS A 69 -21.82 18.28 -6.88
N ILE A 70 -21.22 17.28 -7.52
CA ILE A 70 -21.36 16.95 -8.94
C ILE A 70 -22.61 16.10 -9.22
N HIS A 71 -23.20 15.52 -8.17
CA HIS A 71 -24.27 14.52 -8.28
C HIS A 71 -25.66 15.16 -8.18
N SER A 72 -26.56 14.74 -9.06
CA SER A 72 -27.96 15.13 -9.07
C SER A 72 -28.86 14.29 -8.16
N LYS A 73 -28.32 13.17 -7.61
CA LYS A 73 -29.03 12.24 -6.71
C LYS A 73 -28.16 11.91 -5.52
N ALA A 74 -28.80 11.65 -4.36
CA ALA A 74 -28.12 11.17 -3.17
C ALA A 74 -27.47 9.78 -3.43
N VAL A 75 -26.17 9.64 -3.12
CA VAL A 75 -25.40 8.41 -3.29
C VAL A 75 -24.93 7.89 -1.92
N PRO A 76 -25.17 6.60 -1.58
CA PRO A 76 -24.77 6.03 -0.29
C PRO A 76 -23.24 5.84 -0.17
N TYR A 77 -22.71 5.90 1.08
CA TYR A 77 -21.28 5.90 1.38
C TYR A 77 -20.69 4.55 1.81
N LEU A 78 -21.42 3.55 2.23
CA LEU A 78 -20.84 2.33 2.87
C LEU A 78 -20.05 1.38 1.94
N GLY A 79 -19.50 1.86 0.83
CA GLY A 79 -18.66 1.07 -0.08
C GLY A 79 -17.38 0.52 0.58
N GLY A 80 -16.80 1.28 1.51
CA GLY A 80 -15.62 0.86 2.27
C GLY A 80 -15.84 -0.43 3.07
N LEU A 81 -17.05 -0.63 3.63
CA LEU A 81 -17.38 -1.88 4.31
C LEU A 81 -17.46 -3.07 3.35
N ALA A 82 -17.90 -2.87 2.11
CA ALA A 82 -17.89 -3.94 1.11
C ALA A 82 -16.45 -4.33 0.75
N ILE A 83 -15.56 -3.34 0.58
CA ILE A 83 -14.12 -3.53 0.38
C ILE A 83 -13.51 -4.30 1.56
N ALA A 84 -13.74 -3.83 2.80
CA ALA A 84 -13.22 -4.48 4.01
C ALA A 84 -13.69 -5.92 4.13
N THR A 85 -14.97 -6.20 3.85
CA THR A 85 -15.53 -7.56 3.88
C THR A 85 -14.88 -8.45 2.84
N GLY A 86 -14.70 -7.98 1.59
CA GLY A 86 -14.04 -8.72 0.53
C GLY A 86 -12.60 -9.09 0.89
N LEU A 87 -11.83 -8.11 1.40
CA LEU A 87 -10.46 -8.32 1.87
C LEU A 87 -10.43 -9.34 3.01
N LEU A 88 -11.17 -9.11 4.10
CA LEU A 88 -11.15 -9.97 5.28
C LEU A 88 -11.55 -11.41 4.96
N VAL A 89 -12.65 -11.61 4.22
CA VAL A 89 -13.11 -12.95 3.88
C VAL A 89 -12.11 -13.69 3.00
N SER A 90 -11.54 -13.02 1.98
CA SER A 90 -10.56 -13.65 1.09
C SER A 90 -9.27 -14.01 1.82
N LEU A 91 -8.80 -13.15 2.74
CA LEU A 91 -7.62 -13.41 3.55
C LEU A 91 -7.85 -14.55 4.55
N ILE A 92 -8.98 -14.58 5.25
CA ILE A 92 -9.31 -15.65 6.19
C ILE A 92 -9.49 -16.99 5.46
N LEU A 93 -10.17 -16.99 4.32
CA LEU A 93 -10.37 -18.21 3.53
C LEU A 93 -9.10 -18.66 2.78
N SER A 94 -8.04 -17.84 2.75
CA SER A 94 -6.74 -18.29 2.23
C SER A 94 -6.01 -19.25 3.19
N TYR A 95 -6.30 -19.19 4.50
CA TYR A 95 -5.64 -19.99 5.52
C TYR A 95 -5.76 -21.52 5.35
N PRO A 96 -6.94 -22.09 5.01
CA PRO A 96 -7.06 -23.53 4.80
C PRO A 96 -6.27 -24.08 3.60
N PHE A 97 -5.83 -23.22 2.69
CA PHE A 97 -5.08 -23.62 1.47
C PHE A 97 -3.56 -23.59 1.68
N VAL A 98 -3.08 -23.29 2.90
CA VAL A 98 -1.66 -23.14 3.26
C VAL A 98 -0.83 -24.35 2.82
N ASP A 99 -1.29 -25.56 3.12
CA ASP A 99 -0.57 -26.80 2.84
C ASP A 99 -0.52 -27.17 1.34
N GLN A 100 -1.32 -26.51 0.51
CA GLN A 100 -1.41 -26.77 -0.93
C GLN A 100 -0.57 -25.82 -1.77
N TRP A 101 0.09 -24.86 -1.14
CA TRP A 101 0.86 -23.84 -1.83
C TRP A 101 2.34 -24.20 -1.91
N PRO A 102 2.96 -24.06 -3.09
CA PRO A 102 4.36 -24.48 -3.30
C PRO A 102 5.38 -23.70 -2.45
N LEU A 103 4.98 -22.64 -1.78
CA LEU A 103 5.84 -21.73 -1.01
C LEU A 103 5.66 -21.85 0.51
N GLY A 104 4.92 -22.85 1.04
CA GLY A 104 4.65 -22.88 2.48
C GLY A 104 4.05 -21.56 2.95
N TYR A 105 2.86 -21.19 2.41
CA TYR A 105 2.19 -19.93 2.73
C TYR A 105 2.02 -19.75 4.23
N ARG A 106 2.62 -18.70 4.77
CA ARG A 106 2.38 -18.26 6.13
C ARG A 106 1.13 -17.39 6.17
N GLN A 107 0.38 -17.48 7.25
CA GLN A 107 -0.81 -16.66 7.46
C GLN A 107 -0.44 -15.17 7.43
N VAL A 108 -1.32 -14.34 6.86
CA VAL A 108 -1.16 -12.88 6.91
C VAL A 108 -0.97 -12.46 8.37
N PRO A 109 0.06 -11.68 8.72
CA PRO A 109 0.28 -11.23 10.09
C PRO A 109 -0.99 -10.60 10.68
N VAL A 110 -1.42 -11.09 11.83
CA VAL A 110 -2.68 -10.65 12.48
C VAL A 110 -2.72 -9.12 12.67
N MET A 111 -1.57 -8.50 12.90
CA MET A 111 -1.49 -7.05 13.08
C MET A 111 -1.81 -6.25 11.80
N ILE A 112 -1.63 -6.83 10.61
CA ILE A 112 -2.12 -6.22 9.37
C ILE A 112 -3.65 -6.16 9.39
N ILE A 113 -4.30 -7.26 9.81
CA ILE A 113 -5.77 -7.34 9.94
C ILE A 113 -6.27 -6.36 11.02
N VAL A 114 -5.58 -6.28 12.16
CA VAL A 114 -5.91 -5.30 13.21
C VAL A 114 -5.80 -3.87 12.68
N GLY A 115 -4.75 -3.55 11.92
CA GLY A 115 -4.59 -2.26 11.26
C GLY A 115 -5.70 -1.97 10.26
N MET A 116 -6.10 -2.94 9.44
CA MET A 116 -7.25 -2.83 8.53
C MET A 116 -8.54 -2.48 9.29
N ILE A 117 -8.82 -3.18 10.41
CA ILE A 117 -10.01 -2.95 11.22
C ILE A 117 -9.97 -1.55 11.86
N ALA A 118 -8.82 -1.15 12.41
CA ALA A 118 -8.66 0.17 13.03
C ALA A 118 -8.92 1.32 12.03
N ILE A 119 -8.34 1.24 10.85
CA ILE A 119 -8.52 2.24 9.78
C ILE A 119 -9.96 2.23 9.27
N CYS A 120 -10.52 1.06 9.01
CA CYS A 120 -11.91 0.94 8.56
C CYS A 120 -12.88 1.51 9.59
N PHE A 121 -12.66 1.23 10.89
CA PHE A 121 -13.50 1.74 11.96
C PHE A 121 -13.43 3.25 12.08
N THR A 122 -12.24 3.85 12.06
CA THR A 122 -12.09 5.31 12.16
C THR A 122 -12.60 6.03 10.92
N GLY A 123 -12.40 5.47 9.72
CA GLY A 123 -13.00 6.00 8.49
C GLY A 123 -14.52 5.89 8.48
N LEU A 124 -15.08 4.78 8.96
CA LEU A 124 -16.53 4.60 9.08
C LEU A 124 -17.14 5.58 10.09
N LEU A 125 -16.47 5.85 11.21
CA LEU A 125 -16.94 6.84 12.17
C LEU A 125 -17.04 8.23 11.53
N ASP A 126 -16.06 8.57 10.67
CA ASP A 126 -16.09 9.84 9.94
C ASP A 126 -17.23 9.91 8.90
N ASP A 127 -17.40 8.84 8.12
CA ASP A 127 -18.50 8.73 7.13
C ASP A 127 -19.89 8.88 7.77
N VAL A 128 -20.04 8.51 9.05
CA VAL A 128 -21.34 8.54 9.76
C VAL A 128 -21.53 9.80 10.59
N LYS A 129 -20.47 10.38 11.19
CA LYS A 129 -20.58 11.41 12.23
C LYS A 129 -19.72 12.68 12.02
N GLU A 130 -18.96 12.75 10.91
CA GLU A 130 -17.99 13.84 10.71
C GLU A 130 -17.13 14.08 11.95
N CYS A 131 -16.16 13.18 12.17
CA CYS A 131 -15.33 13.17 13.36
C CYS A 131 -14.13 14.13 13.23
N ASP A 132 -13.56 14.53 14.38
CA ASP A 132 -12.31 15.28 14.41
C ASP A 132 -11.18 14.52 13.69
N SER A 133 -10.37 15.23 12.91
CA SER A 133 -9.25 14.65 12.13
C SER A 133 -8.29 13.81 12.98
N TRP A 134 -8.18 14.06 14.29
CA TRP A 134 -7.36 13.28 15.22
C TRP A 134 -7.82 11.82 15.37
N ILE A 135 -9.11 11.54 15.19
CA ILE A 135 -9.65 10.17 15.26
C ILE A 135 -9.13 9.37 14.06
N LYS A 136 -9.13 9.94 12.86
CA LYS A 136 -8.52 9.30 11.68
C LYS A 136 -7.03 9.05 11.87
N VAL A 137 -6.30 10.07 12.34
CA VAL A 137 -4.86 9.97 12.63
C VAL A 137 -4.58 8.88 13.66
N SER A 138 -5.39 8.76 14.71
CA SER A 138 -5.20 7.71 15.72
C SER A 138 -5.36 6.30 15.16
N GLY A 139 -6.35 6.07 14.28
CA GLY A 139 -6.51 4.80 13.59
C GLY A 139 -5.30 4.42 12.71
N MET A 140 -4.78 5.41 11.97
CA MET A 140 -3.58 5.22 11.14
C MET A 140 -2.33 4.95 12.01
N LEU A 141 -2.18 5.61 13.16
CA LEU A 141 -1.07 5.36 14.08
C LEU A 141 -1.15 3.99 14.73
N ILE A 142 -2.35 3.53 15.11
CA ILE A 142 -2.56 2.15 15.61
C ILE A 142 -2.15 1.13 14.53
N ALA A 143 -2.55 1.36 13.29
CA ALA A 143 -2.19 0.51 12.16
C ALA A 143 -0.67 0.51 11.91
N ALA A 144 -0.03 1.69 11.95
CA ALA A 144 1.42 1.82 11.82
C ALA A 144 2.18 1.11 12.95
N ALA A 145 1.71 1.24 14.20
CA ALA A 145 2.27 0.52 15.34
C ALA A 145 2.14 -1.00 15.18
N GLY A 146 0.99 -1.48 14.67
CA GLY A 146 0.79 -2.90 14.36
C GLY A 146 1.79 -3.43 13.34
N LEU A 147 2.08 -2.66 12.28
CA LEU A 147 3.11 -3.02 11.29
C LEU A 147 4.50 -3.07 11.91
N ALA A 148 4.85 -2.09 12.73
CA ALA A 148 6.15 -2.03 13.43
C ALA A 148 6.33 -3.25 14.36
N VAL A 149 5.31 -3.63 15.14
CA VAL A 149 5.33 -4.81 16.01
C VAL A 149 5.48 -6.11 15.21
N SER A 150 4.92 -6.16 13.99
CA SER A 150 5.04 -7.32 13.08
C SER A 150 6.31 -7.31 12.24
N ASN A 151 7.23 -6.38 12.47
CA ASN A 151 8.44 -6.15 11.69
C ASN A 151 8.19 -5.89 10.18
N VAL A 152 6.99 -5.49 9.80
CA VAL A 152 6.67 -5.14 8.42
C VAL A 152 7.16 -3.72 8.12
N GLY A 153 8.22 -3.62 7.31
CA GLY A 153 8.81 -2.34 6.88
C GLY A 153 9.88 -1.77 7.81
N THR A 154 10.15 -2.36 8.98
CA THR A 154 11.20 -1.87 9.91
C THR A 154 12.59 -1.90 9.28
N ARG A 155 12.87 -2.87 8.42
CA ARG A 155 14.16 -3.03 7.72
C ARG A 155 14.39 -2.05 6.58
N VAL A 156 13.34 -1.37 6.11
CA VAL A 156 13.50 -0.28 5.12
C VAL A 156 14.45 0.80 5.65
N ALA A 157 14.40 1.08 6.97
CA ALA A 157 15.34 2.00 7.60
C ALA A 157 16.80 1.49 7.53
N ALA A 158 17.00 0.20 7.80
CA ALA A 158 18.34 -0.40 7.76
C ALA A 158 18.94 -0.30 6.36
N GLY A 159 18.19 -0.65 5.31
CA GLY A 159 18.65 -0.52 3.92
C GLY A 159 18.91 0.92 3.48
N LEU A 160 18.15 1.89 3.98
CA LEU A 160 18.39 3.29 3.71
C LEU A 160 19.69 3.78 4.38
N LEU A 161 19.94 3.38 5.61
CA LEU A 161 21.14 3.75 6.37
C LEU A 161 22.40 3.10 5.79
N ASP A 162 22.30 1.85 5.33
CA ASP A 162 23.37 1.17 4.62
C ASP A 162 23.72 1.91 3.31
N TRP A 163 22.72 2.23 2.51
CA TRP A 163 22.93 2.96 1.25
C TRP A 163 23.52 4.36 1.44
N LEU A 164 23.09 5.11 2.48
CA LEU A 164 23.55 6.49 2.73
C LEU A 164 24.92 6.56 3.42
N PHE A 165 25.19 5.63 4.33
CA PHE A 165 26.31 5.73 5.28
C PHE A 165 27.23 4.51 5.27
N GLY A 166 26.93 3.46 4.50
CA GLY A 166 27.67 2.19 4.49
C GLY A 166 27.58 1.46 5.84
N ILE A 167 26.46 1.63 6.57
CA ILE A 167 26.26 1.03 7.88
C ILE A 167 25.71 -0.38 7.67
N ASP A 168 26.48 -1.38 8.12
CA ASP A 168 26.07 -2.78 8.02
C ASP A 168 24.68 -2.99 8.65
N GLN A 169 23.77 -3.58 7.87
CA GLN A 169 22.39 -3.88 8.28
C GLN A 169 22.31 -4.84 9.48
N LEU A 170 23.39 -5.59 9.74
CA LEU A 170 23.48 -6.58 10.82
C LEU A 170 23.83 -5.99 12.18
N THR A 171 24.37 -4.76 12.23
CA THR A 171 24.72 -4.08 13.49
C THR A 171 23.63 -3.10 13.89
N PRO A 172 22.74 -3.46 14.82
CA PRO A 172 21.71 -2.54 15.28
C PRO A 172 22.37 -1.34 16.00
N TRP A 173 22.05 -0.13 15.57
CA TRP A 173 22.41 1.07 16.32
C TRP A 173 21.63 1.12 17.61
N ALA A 174 22.25 0.65 18.70
CA ALA A 174 21.64 0.65 20.01
C ALA A 174 22.28 1.73 20.90
N LEU A 175 21.46 2.65 21.42
CA LEU A 175 21.87 3.60 22.44
C LEU A 175 21.62 2.98 23.82
N GLN A 176 22.69 2.76 24.58
CA GLN A 176 22.58 2.25 25.95
C GLN A 176 22.39 3.41 26.94
N LEU A 177 21.24 3.49 27.57
CA LEU A 177 20.87 4.47 28.57
C LEU A 177 20.58 3.76 29.91
N GLY A 178 21.56 3.69 30.80
CA GLY A 178 21.34 3.24 32.18
C GLY A 178 20.66 1.89 32.34
N GLY A 179 21.01 0.86 31.53
CA GLY A 179 20.42 -0.49 31.57
C GLY A 179 19.25 -0.70 30.62
N PHE A 180 18.85 0.33 29.89
CA PHE A 180 17.88 0.25 28.79
C PHE A 180 18.60 0.41 27.45
N SER A 181 18.42 -0.53 26.52
CA SER A 181 18.97 -0.44 25.16
C SER A 181 17.87 0.00 24.19
N LEU A 182 18.04 1.15 23.57
CA LEU A 182 17.13 1.71 22.59
C LEU A 182 17.70 1.45 21.18
N ASN A 183 17.02 0.61 20.41
CA ASN A 183 17.40 0.31 19.03
C ASN A 183 16.96 1.46 18.11
N LEU A 184 17.92 2.28 17.69
CA LEU A 184 17.66 3.44 16.83
C LEU A 184 17.17 3.04 15.44
N THR A 185 17.62 1.89 14.92
CA THR A 185 17.17 1.39 13.61
C THR A 185 15.67 1.05 13.64
N GLU A 186 15.20 0.40 14.70
CA GLU A 186 13.77 0.10 14.88
C GLU A 186 12.95 1.37 15.08
N LEU A 187 13.47 2.34 15.85
CA LEU A 187 12.79 3.63 16.04
C LEU A 187 12.62 4.38 14.72
N ILE A 188 13.68 4.48 13.91
CA ILE A 188 13.65 5.10 12.59
C ILE A 188 12.72 4.32 11.67
N GLY A 189 12.77 2.97 11.71
CA GLY A 189 11.86 2.11 10.96
C GLY A 189 10.40 2.37 11.31
N GLY A 190 10.07 2.44 12.59
CA GLY A 190 8.72 2.78 13.07
C GLY A 190 8.26 4.18 12.61
N LEU A 191 9.16 5.17 12.62
CA LEU A 191 8.86 6.50 12.08
C LEU A 191 8.58 6.48 10.57
N ILE A 192 9.38 5.75 9.80
CA ILE A 192 9.18 5.56 8.36
C ILE A 192 7.81 4.91 8.10
N ILE A 193 7.48 3.84 8.82
CA ILE A 193 6.18 3.17 8.73
C ILE A 193 5.04 4.17 9.01
N GLY A 194 5.17 4.97 10.08
CA GLY A 194 4.19 6.01 10.42
C GLY A 194 3.98 7.02 9.29
N ILE A 195 5.08 7.52 8.70
CA ILE A 195 5.02 8.45 7.56
C ILE A 195 4.34 7.80 6.34
N PHE A 196 4.67 6.54 6.05
CA PHE A 196 4.09 5.81 4.92
C PHE A 196 2.59 5.57 5.11
N VAL A 197 2.16 5.11 6.30
CA VAL A 197 0.75 4.86 6.58
C VAL A 197 -0.05 6.16 6.56
N LEU A 198 0.41 7.20 7.29
CA LEU A 198 -0.25 8.51 7.28
C LEU A 198 -0.29 9.11 5.87
N GLY A 199 0.85 9.09 5.16
CA GLY A 199 0.97 9.63 3.81
C GLY A 199 0.11 8.89 2.81
N GLY A 200 0.19 7.55 2.79
CA GLY A 200 -0.53 6.72 1.82
C GLY A 200 -2.05 6.74 2.01
N CYS A 201 -2.52 6.62 3.27
CA CYS A 201 -3.94 6.71 3.56
C CYS A 201 -4.52 8.07 3.18
N ASN A 202 -3.87 9.18 3.56
CA ASN A 202 -4.34 10.51 3.18
C ASN A 202 -4.24 10.77 1.68
N ALA A 203 -3.19 10.25 1.00
CA ALA A 203 -3.03 10.42 -0.44
C ALA A 203 -4.15 9.73 -1.23
N THR A 204 -4.56 8.53 -0.81
CA THR A 204 -5.70 7.83 -1.44
C THR A 204 -7.03 8.48 -1.11
N ASN A 205 -7.21 8.99 0.10
CA ASN A 205 -8.41 9.73 0.48
C ASN A 205 -8.56 11.02 -0.35
N LEU A 206 -7.48 11.76 -0.57
CA LEU A 206 -7.51 13.01 -1.37
C LEU A 206 -7.82 12.78 -2.85
N ILE A 207 -7.41 11.65 -3.43
CA ILE A 207 -7.68 11.35 -4.85
C ILE A 207 -9.08 10.78 -5.08
N ASP A 208 -9.80 10.35 -4.04
CA ASP A 208 -11.15 9.76 -4.13
C ASP A 208 -12.23 10.83 -4.39
N GLY A 209 -12.02 11.68 -5.39
CA GLY A 209 -12.92 12.78 -5.73
C GLY A 209 -13.75 12.59 -7.00
N LEU A 210 -13.63 11.46 -7.71
CA LEU A 210 -14.39 11.14 -8.93
C LEU A 210 -14.80 9.67 -8.93
N ASP A 211 -16.03 9.41 -9.41
CA ASP A 211 -16.59 8.06 -9.55
C ASP A 211 -15.64 7.09 -10.25
N GLY A 212 -15.27 6.01 -9.57
CA GLY A 212 -14.40 4.96 -10.06
C GLY A 212 -12.91 5.30 -10.08
N LEU A 213 -12.53 6.54 -9.74
CA LEU A 213 -11.13 6.96 -9.85
C LEU A 213 -10.20 6.15 -8.96
N LEU A 214 -10.43 6.16 -7.65
CA LEU A 214 -9.55 5.48 -6.69
C LEU A 214 -9.58 3.96 -6.90
N SER A 215 -10.76 3.37 -7.04
CA SER A 215 -10.89 1.91 -7.23
C SER A 215 -10.08 1.41 -8.43
N GLY A 216 -10.13 2.12 -9.57
CA GLY A 216 -9.37 1.72 -10.75
C GLY A 216 -7.88 2.03 -10.66
N VAL A 217 -7.49 3.15 -10.02
CA VAL A 217 -6.06 3.45 -9.77
C VAL A 217 -5.45 2.38 -8.87
N VAL A 218 -6.15 1.95 -7.81
CA VAL A 218 -5.68 0.89 -6.91
C VAL A 218 -5.61 -0.46 -7.62
N ALA A 219 -6.52 -0.76 -8.55
CA ALA A 219 -6.41 -1.97 -9.38
C ALA A 219 -5.11 -1.97 -10.21
N ILE A 220 -4.77 -0.84 -10.83
CA ILE A 220 -3.52 -0.67 -11.60
C ILE A 220 -2.30 -0.81 -10.69
N ILE A 221 -2.32 -0.19 -9.51
CA ILE A 221 -1.26 -0.30 -8.50
C ILE A 221 -1.08 -1.76 -8.06
N ALA A 222 -2.17 -2.45 -7.74
CA ALA A 222 -2.13 -3.85 -7.31
C ALA A 222 -1.50 -4.77 -8.37
N ILE A 223 -1.78 -4.53 -9.66
CA ILE A 223 -1.14 -5.27 -10.77
C ILE A 223 0.36 -4.99 -10.84
N GLY A 224 0.78 -3.72 -10.73
CA GLY A 224 2.19 -3.35 -10.73
C GLY A 224 2.98 -3.96 -9.55
N LEU A 225 2.39 -3.90 -8.34
CA LEU A 225 2.99 -4.49 -7.14
C LEU A 225 3.01 -6.03 -7.21
N LEU A 226 1.98 -6.65 -7.79
CA LEU A 226 1.94 -8.08 -8.03
C LEU A 226 3.07 -8.54 -8.96
N ALA A 227 3.33 -7.78 -10.03
CA ALA A 227 4.40 -8.10 -10.98
C ALA A 227 5.79 -8.10 -10.29
N ILE A 228 6.10 -7.08 -9.47
CA ILE A 228 7.34 -7.04 -8.68
C ILE A 228 7.38 -8.23 -7.70
N SER A 229 6.26 -8.50 -7.00
CA SER A 229 6.19 -9.55 -6.00
C SER A 229 6.43 -10.94 -6.59
N LEU A 230 5.87 -11.23 -7.77
CA LEU A 230 6.07 -12.50 -8.47
C LEU A 230 7.52 -12.66 -8.98
N SER A 231 8.12 -11.59 -9.52
CA SER A 231 9.53 -11.63 -9.93
C SER A 231 10.46 -11.87 -8.74
N LEU A 232 10.21 -11.18 -7.62
CA LEU A 232 11.04 -11.33 -6.42
C LEU A 232 11.03 -12.75 -5.85
N ILE A 233 9.92 -13.46 -5.94
CA ILE A 233 9.84 -14.87 -5.50
C ILE A 233 10.77 -15.77 -6.31
N GLY A 234 10.88 -15.56 -7.62
CA GLY A 234 11.73 -16.35 -8.49
C GLY A 234 13.25 -16.19 -8.23
N HIS A 235 13.64 -15.17 -7.47
CA HIS A 235 15.04 -14.78 -7.25
C HIS A 235 15.46 -14.73 -5.77
N ILE A 236 14.74 -15.43 -4.89
CA ILE A 236 15.14 -15.50 -3.47
C ILE A 236 16.42 -16.31 -3.37
N ASP A 237 17.53 -15.65 -2.97
CA ASP A 237 18.81 -16.32 -2.76
C ASP A 237 18.84 -16.99 -1.37
N PRO A 238 19.35 -18.22 -1.24
CA PRO A 238 19.61 -18.87 0.04
C PRO A 238 20.48 -18.03 1.00
N ILE A 239 21.40 -17.24 0.47
CA ILE A 239 22.27 -16.33 1.26
C ILE A 239 21.47 -15.22 1.93
N ASP A 240 20.46 -14.67 1.25
CA ASP A 240 19.59 -13.65 1.83
C ASP A 240 18.74 -14.23 2.97
N VAL A 241 18.34 -15.48 2.84
CA VAL A 241 17.62 -16.21 3.88
C VAL A 241 18.49 -16.43 5.12
N GLU A 242 19.76 -16.80 4.95
CA GLU A 242 20.70 -16.99 6.04
C GLU A 242 21.05 -15.67 6.76
N ARG A 243 21.17 -14.57 6.02
CA ARG A 243 21.33 -13.21 6.57
C ARG A 243 20.11 -12.77 7.38
N ILE A 244 18.93 -13.03 6.87
CA ILE A 244 17.65 -12.75 7.57
C ILE A 244 17.60 -13.55 8.87
N GLN A 245 17.95 -14.82 8.83
CA GLN A 245 17.95 -15.73 9.97
C GLN A 245 18.97 -15.31 11.05
N SER A 246 20.18 -14.92 10.67
CA SER A 246 21.21 -14.49 11.62
C SER A 246 20.89 -13.14 12.31
N SER A 247 20.08 -12.29 11.69
CA SER A 247 19.68 -10.99 12.25
C SER A 247 18.50 -11.05 13.22
N MET A 248 17.80 -12.20 13.33
CA MET A 248 16.54 -12.32 14.09
C MET A 248 16.68 -12.86 15.52
N GLY A 249 17.84 -13.28 15.99
CA GLY A 249 18.00 -13.71 17.38
C GLY A 249 19.08 -14.76 17.61
N PRO A 250 19.33 -15.15 18.89
CA PRO A 250 20.35 -16.15 19.22
C PRO A 250 20.04 -17.52 18.62
N PRO A 251 21.07 -18.36 18.32
CA PRO A 251 20.89 -19.70 17.80
C PRO A 251 20.03 -20.55 18.75
N GLY A 252 18.90 -21.02 18.27
CA GLY A 252 17.95 -21.82 19.06
C GLY A 252 16.62 -21.13 19.38
N SER A 253 16.43 -19.83 19.07
CA SER A 253 15.11 -19.30 18.91
C SER A 253 14.50 -19.92 17.64
N GLU A 254 13.29 -20.49 17.74
CA GLU A 254 12.52 -20.94 16.57
C GLU A 254 12.09 -19.70 15.75
N VAL A 255 13.07 -19.07 15.08
CA VAL A 255 12.81 -18.01 14.14
C VAL A 255 12.54 -18.71 12.82
N GLU A 256 11.29 -18.97 12.54
CA GLU A 256 10.86 -19.35 11.20
C GLU A 256 11.29 -18.28 10.22
N VAL A 257 12.17 -18.67 9.31
CA VAL A 257 12.69 -17.78 8.26
C VAL A 257 11.53 -17.28 7.42
N ASP A 258 11.45 -15.99 7.27
CA ASP A 258 10.34 -15.26 6.65
C ASP A 258 10.33 -15.33 5.10
N VAL A 259 10.80 -16.45 4.53
CA VAL A 259 10.61 -16.79 3.11
C VAL A 259 9.12 -16.76 2.71
N THR A 260 8.27 -16.85 3.71
CA THR A 260 6.81 -16.89 3.58
C THR A 260 6.12 -15.54 3.37
N LEU A 261 6.74 -14.40 3.67
CA LEU A 261 6.17 -13.09 3.37
C LEU A 261 6.12 -12.81 1.86
N ALA A 262 6.93 -13.48 1.06
CA ALA A 262 6.84 -13.44 -0.38
C ALA A 262 5.46 -13.93 -0.88
N GLY A 263 4.97 -15.06 -0.34
CA GLY A 263 3.62 -15.55 -0.62
C GLY A 263 2.53 -14.61 -0.09
N VAL A 264 2.72 -14.05 1.10
CA VAL A 264 1.80 -13.07 1.70
C VAL A 264 1.63 -11.84 0.79
N ARG A 265 2.70 -11.31 0.20
CA ARG A 265 2.62 -10.18 -0.74
C ARG A 265 1.73 -10.49 -1.94
N VAL A 266 1.89 -11.67 -2.54
CA VAL A 266 1.06 -12.10 -3.69
C VAL A 266 -0.41 -12.20 -3.29
N VAL A 267 -0.68 -12.81 -2.13
CA VAL A 267 -2.05 -12.92 -1.58
C VAL A 267 -2.68 -11.56 -1.35
N LEU A 268 -1.95 -10.63 -0.71
CA LEU A 268 -2.44 -9.27 -0.48
C LEU A 268 -2.71 -8.52 -1.78
N CYS A 269 -1.82 -8.64 -2.79
CA CYS A 269 -2.03 -8.05 -4.12
C CYS A 269 -3.29 -8.60 -4.80
N LEU A 270 -3.49 -9.92 -4.76
CA LEU A 270 -4.64 -10.58 -5.39
C LEU A 270 -5.95 -10.30 -4.64
N ALA A 271 -5.91 -10.29 -3.29
CA ALA A 271 -7.05 -9.90 -2.49
C ALA A 271 -7.47 -8.45 -2.78
N LEU A 272 -6.49 -7.53 -2.80
CA LEU A 272 -6.73 -6.12 -3.12
C LEU A 272 -7.29 -5.96 -4.53
N LEU A 273 -6.68 -6.59 -5.53
CA LEU A 273 -7.12 -6.55 -6.93
C LEU A 273 -8.54 -7.11 -7.08
N GLY A 274 -8.81 -8.30 -6.54
CA GLY A 274 -10.13 -8.92 -6.60
C GLY A 274 -11.21 -8.04 -5.98
N THR A 275 -10.92 -7.49 -4.80
CA THR A 275 -11.85 -6.62 -4.07
C THR A 275 -12.20 -5.35 -4.85
N VAL A 276 -11.20 -4.63 -5.36
CA VAL A 276 -11.48 -3.39 -6.11
C VAL A 276 -12.16 -3.65 -7.45
N LEU A 277 -11.85 -4.76 -8.12
CA LEU A 277 -12.54 -5.17 -9.34
C LEU A 277 -13.99 -5.57 -9.07
N GLY A 278 -14.29 -6.22 -7.93
CA GLY A 278 -15.65 -6.54 -7.51
C GLY A 278 -16.49 -5.31 -7.15
N PHE A 279 -15.84 -4.25 -6.64
CA PHE A 279 -16.49 -2.99 -6.30
C PHE A 279 -16.68 -2.05 -7.50
N LEU A 280 -15.73 -2.02 -8.44
CA LEU A 280 -15.68 -1.08 -9.56
C LEU A 280 -16.96 -0.99 -10.38
N PRO A 281 -17.71 -2.07 -10.67
CA PRO A 281 -18.98 -1.99 -11.40
C PRO A 281 -20.04 -1.11 -10.76
N TYR A 282 -20.02 -0.98 -9.43
CA TYR A 282 -20.93 -0.14 -8.66
C TYR A 282 -20.43 1.29 -8.46
N ASN A 283 -19.12 1.46 -8.49
CA ASN A 283 -18.46 2.73 -8.24
C ASN A 283 -18.08 3.50 -9.50
N PHE A 284 -17.98 2.83 -10.68
CA PHE A 284 -17.65 3.51 -11.93
C PHE A 284 -18.78 4.46 -12.37
N ASN A 285 -18.40 5.59 -12.99
CA ASN A 285 -19.34 6.67 -13.35
C ASN A 285 -20.47 6.24 -14.33
N PRO A 286 -21.74 6.47 -13.98
CA PRO A 286 -22.26 7.10 -12.76
C PRO A 286 -22.26 6.12 -11.57
N ALA A 287 -21.63 6.51 -10.45
CA ALA A 287 -21.53 5.68 -9.27
C ALA A 287 -22.90 5.45 -8.60
N THR A 288 -23.12 4.24 -8.10
CA THR A 288 -24.32 3.85 -7.34
C THR A 288 -24.05 3.73 -5.85
N ILE A 289 -22.77 3.71 -5.46
CA ILE A 289 -22.25 3.73 -4.08
C ILE A 289 -20.84 4.32 -4.08
N PHE A 290 -20.51 5.11 -3.08
CA PHE A 290 -19.17 5.67 -2.85
C PHE A 290 -18.37 4.81 -1.87
N LEU A 291 -17.03 4.91 -1.96
CA LEU A 291 -16.08 4.28 -1.05
C LEU A 291 -16.22 4.83 0.37
N GLY A 292 -16.36 6.14 0.50
CA GLY A 292 -16.21 6.86 1.77
C GLY A 292 -14.77 6.83 2.32
N ASP A 293 -14.59 7.45 3.46
CA ASP A 293 -13.30 7.50 4.15
C ASP A 293 -12.86 6.11 4.64
N CYS A 294 -13.83 5.27 5.06
CA CYS A 294 -13.58 3.87 5.39
C CYS A 294 -12.86 3.14 4.25
N GLY A 295 -13.33 3.28 3.00
CA GLY A 295 -12.76 2.58 1.86
C GLY A 295 -11.46 3.21 1.36
N SER A 296 -11.42 4.52 1.22
CA SER A 296 -10.27 5.22 0.65
C SER A 296 -9.01 5.10 1.54
N LEU A 297 -9.16 5.24 2.87
CA LEU A 297 -8.07 5.05 3.83
C LEU A 297 -7.59 3.59 3.86
N LEU A 298 -8.52 2.62 3.83
CA LEU A 298 -8.20 1.20 3.84
C LEU A 298 -7.42 0.79 2.59
N LEU A 299 -7.81 1.26 1.40
CA LEU A 299 -7.10 0.99 0.15
C LEU A 299 -5.67 1.56 0.17
N GLY A 300 -5.49 2.76 0.74
CA GLY A 300 -4.18 3.36 0.95
C GLY A 300 -3.30 2.52 1.88
N TYR A 301 -3.85 2.10 3.00
CA TYR A 301 -3.16 1.22 3.95
C TYR A 301 -2.68 -0.08 3.29
N MET A 302 -3.56 -0.76 2.54
CA MET A 302 -3.20 -2.01 1.86
C MET A 302 -2.08 -1.82 0.84
N CYS A 303 -2.13 -0.75 0.05
CA CYS A 303 -1.03 -0.42 -0.88
C CYS A 303 0.29 -0.19 -0.12
N VAL A 304 0.26 0.57 0.98
CA VAL A 304 1.44 0.85 1.81
C VAL A 304 2.01 -0.41 2.44
N VAL A 305 1.18 -1.30 2.97
CA VAL A 305 1.62 -2.59 3.53
C VAL A 305 2.40 -3.39 2.49
N ILE A 306 1.85 -3.54 1.29
CA ILE A 306 2.49 -4.31 0.21
C ILE A 306 3.82 -3.64 -0.20
N ILE A 307 3.85 -2.30 -0.33
CA ILE A 307 5.07 -1.55 -0.67
C ILE A 307 6.16 -1.73 0.39
N LEU A 308 5.81 -1.61 1.68
CA LEU A 308 6.76 -1.79 2.77
C LEU A 308 7.32 -3.21 2.82
N MET A 309 6.51 -4.21 2.51
CA MET A 309 6.94 -5.62 2.43
C MET A 309 7.92 -5.88 1.28
N LEU A 310 8.00 -5.04 0.24
CA LEU A 310 9.04 -5.14 -0.80
C LEU A 310 10.45 -4.86 -0.25
N GLY A 311 10.56 -4.11 0.84
CA GLY A 311 11.83 -3.75 1.48
C GLY A 311 12.22 -4.63 2.65
N GLU A 312 11.64 -5.81 2.80
CA GLU A 312 11.80 -6.68 3.96
C GLU A 312 13.24 -7.15 4.20
N ALA A 313 13.99 -7.41 3.15
CA ALA A 313 15.42 -7.74 3.25
C ALA A 313 16.34 -6.48 3.21
N GLY A 314 15.83 -5.29 3.55
CA GLY A 314 16.58 -4.04 3.48
C GLY A 314 16.70 -3.44 2.06
N GLN A 315 15.94 -3.95 1.11
CA GLN A 315 15.95 -3.50 -0.29
C GLN A 315 15.11 -2.22 -0.47
N THR A 316 15.58 -1.10 0.07
CA THR A 316 14.86 0.19 0.02
C THR A 316 14.55 0.65 -1.41
N HIS A 317 15.40 0.29 -2.38
CA HIS A 317 15.17 0.60 -3.80
C HIS A 317 13.91 -0.11 -4.35
N LEU A 318 13.55 -1.31 -3.87
CA LEU A 318 12.29 -1.96 -4.24
C LEU A 318 11.07 -1.24 -3.64
N VAL A 319 11.21 -0.69 -2.42
CA VAL A 319 10.18 0.19 -1.85
C VAL A 319 9.99 1.43 -2.73
N LEU A 320 11.09 2.03 -3.22
CA LEU A 320 11.00 3.17 -4.16
C LEU A 320 10.37 2.77 -5.49
N ALA A 321 10.67 1.59 -6.03
CA ALA A 321 9.98 1.05 -7.19
C ALA A 321 8.47 0.91 -6.95
N GLY A 322 8.07 0.40 -5.78
CA GLY A 322 6.68 0.35 -5.33
C GLY A 322 6.04 1.74 -5.19
N LEU A 323 6.79 2.74 -4.69
CA LEU A 323 6.32 4.14 -4.64
C LEU A 323 6.17 4.76 -6.04
N ILE A 324 7.00 4.37 -7.02
CA ILE A 324 6.81 4.76 -8.43
C ILE A 324 5.50 4.16 -8.96
N VAL A 325 5.19 2.90 -8.65
CA VAL A 325 3.88 2.28 -8.97
C VAL A 325 2.74 3.07 -8.32
N PHE A 326 2.90 3.52 -7.07
CA PHE A 326 1.93 4.30 -6.30
C PHE A 326 1.97 5.82 -6.59
N SER A 327 2.60 6.26 -7.67
CA SER A 327 2.88 7.69 -7.94
C SER A 327 1.65 8.56 -8.06
N ILE A 328 0.51 8.08 -8.56
CA ILE A 328 -0.68 8.94 -8.77
C ILE A 328 -1.16 9.58 -7.46
N PRO A 329 -1.42 8.84 -6.36
CA PRO A 329 -1.76 9.44 -5.07
C PRO A 329 -0.67 10.39 -4.54
N ILE A 330 0.61 10.00 -4.68
CA ILE A 330 1.75 10.81 -4.22
C ILE A 330 1.83 12.13 -4.98
N ILE A 331 1.71 12.10 -6.30
CA ILE A 331 1.79 13.29 -7.18
C ILE A 331 0.68 14.27 -6.81
N ASP A 332 -0.57 13.81 -6.69
CA ASP A 332 -1.70 14.69 -6.37
C ASP A 332 -1.51 15.37 -5.01
N THR A 333 -1.14 14.60 -3.99
CA THR A 333 -0.90 15.11 -2.64
C THR A 333 0.28 16.09 -2.60
N LEU A 334 1.42 15.73 -3.21
CA LEU A 334 2.62 16.57 -3.19
C LEU A 334 2.41 17.88 -3.96
N LEU A 335 1.72 17.84 -5.10
CA LEU A 335 1.33 19.05 -5.84
C LEU A 335 0.46 19.98 -4.97
N ALA A 336 -0.50 19.42 -4.23
CA ALA A 336 -1.37 20.20 -3.34
C ALA A 336 -0.56 20.84 -2.20
N ILE A 337 0.30 20.07 -1.52
CA ILE A 337 1.14 20.55 -0.42
C ILE A 337 2.06 21.68 -0.87
N VAL A 338 2.83 21.47 -1.96
CA VAL A 338 3.79 22.45 -2.45
C VAL A 338 3.07 23.73 -2.91
N ARG A 339 1.99 23.59 -3.67
CA ARG A 339 1.19 24.73 -4.13
C ARG A 339 0.67 25.57 -2.97
N ARG A 340 0.06 24.95 -1.96
CA ARG A 340 -0.48 25.64 -0.77
C ARG A 340 0.60 26.34 0.02
N ARG A 341 1.75 25.71 0.25
CA ARG A 341 2.90 26.34 0.91
C ARG A 341 3.35 27.60 0.18
N VAL A 342 3.43 27.57 -1.16
CA VAL A 342 3.83 28.74 -1.97
C VAL A 342 2.78 29.85 -1.93
N GLN A 343 1.50 29.51 -1.83
CA GLN A 343 0.39 30.46 -1.70
C GLN A 343 0.27 31.08 -0.29
N GLY A 344 0.88 30.45 0.73
CA GLY A 344 0.70 30.84 2.13
C GLY A 344 -0.67 30.46 2.70
N VAL A 345 -1.34 29.45 2.10
CA VAL A 345 -2.66 28.95 2.54
C VAL A 345 -2.48 27.73 3.45
N PRO A 346 -3.26 27.59 4.53
CA PRO A 346 -3.22 26.44 5.41
C PRO A 346 -3.46 25.12 4.69
N LEU A 347 -2.80 24.03 5.13
CA LEU A 347 -2.90 22.72 4.47
C LEU A 347 -4.27 22.05 4.65
N TRP A 348 -5.04 22.45 5.66
CA TRP A 348 -6.36 21.90 5.97
C TRP A 348 -7.52 22.62 5.28
N ASP A 349 -7.28 23.74 4.58
CA ASP A 349 -8.34 24.43 3.84
C ASP A 349 -8.82 23.56 2.66
N PRO A 350 -10.09 23.67 2.24
CA PRO A 350 -10.59 22.98 1.05
C PRO A 350 -9.81 23.35 -0.22
N ASP A 351 -9.54 22.39 -1.08
CA ASP A 351 -8.82 22.60 -2.34
C ASP A 351 -9.60 22.03 -3.53
N ASP A 352 -9.81 22.82 -4.57
CA ASP A 352 -10.46 22.44 -5.82
C ASP A 352 -9.48 22.23 -7.00
N LYS A 353 -8.16 22.29 -6.71
CA LYS A 353 -7.08 22.23 -7.73
C LYS A 353 -6.31 20.91 -7.71
N HIS A 354 -6.94 19.84 -7.19
CA HIS A 354 -6.40 18.50 -7.30
C HIS A 354 -6.28 18.05 -8.77
N LEU A 355 -5.36 17.12 -9.06
CA LEU A 355 -5.07 16.61 -10.39
C LEU A 355 -6.34 16.18 -11.14
N HIS A 356 -7.20 15.43 -10.46
CA HIS A 356 -8.45 14.93 -11.02
C HIS A 356 -9.42 16.05 -11.39
N HIS A 357 -9.51 17.12 -10.59
CA HIS A 357 -10.32 18.30 -10.92
C HIS A 357 -9.76 19.07 -12.14
N MET A 358 -8.43 19.20 -12.23
CA MET A 358 -7.77 19.86 -13.34
C MET A 358 -8.00 19.11 -14.66
N ILE A 359 -7.84 17.78 -14.65
CA ILE A 359 -8.06 16.95 -15.84
C ILE A 359 -9.53 16.93 -16.23
N LYS A 360 -10.46 16.87 -15.25
CA LYS A 360 -11.90 16.96 -15.50
C LYS A 360 -12.27 18.27 -16.18
N ARG A 361 -11.75 19.42 -15.70
CA ARG A 361 -11.97 20.73 -16.35
C ARG A 361 -11.49 20.76 -17.80
N ARG A 362 -10.37 20.10 -18.11
CA ARG A 362 -9.82 20.02 -19.48
C ARG A 362 -10.61 19.06 -20.39
N THR A 363 -11.05 17.93 -19.88
CA THR A 363 -11.71 16.88 -20.68
C THR A 363 -13.21 17.08 -20.80
N GLY A 364 -13.82 17.90 -19.92
CA GLY A 364 -15.26 18.15 -19.84
C GLY A 364 -16.11 16.96 -19.43
N SER A 365 -15.50 15.81 -19.05
CA SER A 365 -16.22 14.57 -18.69
C SER A 365 -15.51 13.81 -17.59
N VAL A 366 -16.28 13.31 -16.59
CA VAL A 366 -15.77 12.46 -15.52
C VAL A 366 -15.09 11.21 -16.10
N ARG A 367 -15.76 10.49 -16.97
CA ARG A 367 -15.21 9.24 -17.57
C ARG A 367 -13.90 9.48 -18.31
N ARG A 368 -13.82 10.57 -19.13
CA ARG A 368 -12.58 10.90 -19.85
C ARG A 368 -11.45 11.27 -18.88
N ALA A 369 -11.77 12.01 -17.81
CA ALA A 369 -10.78 12.37 -16.79
C ALA A 369 -10.24 11.11 -16.09
N VAL A 370 -11.12 10.22 -15.63
CA VAL A 370 -10.76 8.97 -14.97
C VAL A 370 -9.91 8.08 -15.87
N LEU A 371 -10.31 7.86 -17.11
CA LEU A 371 -9.54 7.05 -18.08
C LEU A 371 -8.18 7.69 -18.41
N SER A 372 -8.09 9.02 -18.45
CA SER A 372 -6.80 9.71 -18.63
C SER A 372 -5.87 9.47 -17.45
N ILE A 373 -6.40 9.50 -16.21
CA ILE A 373 -5.61 9.23 -15.01
C ILE A 373 -5.22 7.75 -14.94
N TYR A 374 -6.08 6.82 -15.36
CA TYR A 374 -5.72 5.42 -15.51
C TYR A 374 -4.54 5.24 -16.48
N GLY A 375 -4.55 5.92 -17.62
CA GLY A 375 -3.42 5.90 -18.58
C GLY A 375 -2.10 6.36 -17.94
N ILE A 376 -2.14 7.45 -17.17
CA ILE A 376 -0.97 7.92 -16.42
C ILE A 376 -0.58 6.91 -15.33
N GLY A 377 -1.55 6.32 -14.63
CA GLY A 377 -1.33 5.27 -13.63
C GLY A 377 -0.65 4.03 -14.21
N ILE A 378 -1.13 3.56 -15.38
CA ILE A 378 -0.51 2.43 -16.10
C ILE A 378 0.94 2.75 -16.46
N PHE A 379 1.23 3.97 -16.94
CA PHE A 379 2.61 4.39 -17.23
C PHE A 379 3.51 4.24 -15.99
N PHE A 380 3.11 4.77 -14.84
CA PHE A 380 3.90 4.67 -13.61
C PHE A 380 3.96 3.24 -13.06
N ALA A 381 2.89 2.47 -13.17
CA ALA A 381 2.88 1.07 -12.77
C ALA A 381 3.85 0.23 -13.60
N VAL A 382 3.84 0.41 -14.93
CA VAL A 382 4.80 -0.24 -15.83
C VAL A 382 6.23 0.21 -15.55
N LEU A 383 6.45 1.53 -15.38
CA LEU A 383 7.79 2.07 -15.08
C LEU A 383 8.34 1.51 -13.77
N GLY A 384 7.58 1.58 -12.68
CA GLY A 384 8.02 1.11 -11.37
C GLY A 384 8.23 -0.42 -11.35
N ALA A 385 7.29 -1.18 -11.92
CA ALA A 385 7.40 -2.63 -12.02
C ALA A 385 8.62 -3.05 -12.88
N SER A 386 8.80 -2.42 -14.05
CA SER A 386 9.96 -2.73 -14.90
C SER A 386 11.29 -2.43 -14.22
N LEU A 387 11.41 -1.29 -13.52
CA LEU A 387 12.63 -0.95 -12.78
C LEU A 387 12.91 -1.97 -11.66
N GLY A 388 11.86 -2.37 -10.92
CA GLY A 388 12.00 -3.39 -9.88
C GLY A 388 12.42 -4.76 -10.44
N ILE A 389 11.77 -5.21 -11.51
CA ILE A 389 12.08 -6.49 -12.17
C ILE A 389 13.49 -6.48 -12.77
N LEU A 390 13.84 -5.44 -13.52
CA LEU A 390 15.18 -5.32 -14.12
C LEU A 390 16.30 -5.29 -13.07
N TRP A 391 16.03 -4.74 -11.89
CA TRP A 391 16.98 -4.82 -10.78
C TRP A 391 17.05 -6.22 -10.20
N ILE A 392 15.92 -6.91 -10.01
CA ILE A 392 15.88 -8.30 -9.54
C ILE A 392 16.63 -9.21 -10.49
N ASP A 393 16.52 -8.99 -11.80
CA ASP A 393 17.25 -9.71 -12.87
C ASP A 393 18.72 -9.25 -13.02
N GLU A 394 19.23 -8.37 -12.12
CA GLU A 394 20.58 -7.81 -12.12
C GLU A 394 20.95 -6.99 -13.39
N LEU A 395 19.97 -6.59 -14.18
CA LEU A 395 20.18 -5.84 -15.43
C LEU A 395 20.41 -4.34 -15.21
N VAL A 396 19.98 -3.79 -14.07
CA VAL A 396 20.16 -2.38 -13.73
C VAL A 396 20.62 -2.22 -12.28
N PRO A 397 21.45 -1.22 -11.96
CA PRO A 397 21.86 -0.94 -10.59
C PRO A 397 20.73 -0.27 -9.79
N ALA A 398 20.69 -0.50 -8.47
CA ALA A 398 19.72 0.13 -7.55
C ALA A 398 19.73 1.66 -7.65
N THR A 399 20.89 2.27 -7.92
CA THR A 399 21.07 3.73 -8.09
C THR A 399 20.16 4.31 -9.17
N LEU A 400 19.83 3.54 -10.23
CA LEU A 400 18.91 3.98 -11.27
C LEU A 400 17.50 4.20 -10.72
N ILE A 401 17.03 3.33 -9.84
CA ILE A 401 15.70 3.45 -9.21
C ILE A 401 15.64 4.72 -8.33
N TYR A 402 16.70 4.97 -7.53
CA TYR A 402 16.81 6.20 -6.73
C TYR A 402 16.77 7.44 -7.60
N LEU A 403 17.55 7.47 -8.70
CA LEU A 403 17.62 8.61 -9.61
C LEU A 403 16.28 8.87 -10.29
N VAL A 404 15.59 7.83 -10.78
CA VAL A 404 14.27 7.96 -11.41
C VAL A 404 13.24 8.47 -10.41
N PHE A 405 13.21 7.93 -9.19
CA PHE A 405 12.32 8.40 -8.15
C PHE A 405 12.56 9.87 -7.80
N LEU A 406 13.81 10.26 -7.57
CA LEU A 406 14.18 11.65 -7.28
C LEU A 406 13.84 12.60 -8.44
N LEU A 407 14.03 12.16 -9.67
CA LEU A 407 13.67 12.95 -10.86
C LEU A 407 12.15 13.19 -10.90
N ILE A 408 11.33 12.15 -10.69
CA ILE A 408 9.87 12.28 -10.65
C ILE A 408 9.46 13.27 -9.56
N MET A 409 10.00 13.11 -8.33
CA MET A 409 9.68 14.00 -7.20
C MET A 409 10.12 15.44 -7.49
N SER A 410 11.29 15.65 -8.07
CA SER A 410 11.79 16.97 -8.47
C SER A 410 10.86 17.65 -9.48
N ILE A 411 10.41 16.93 -10.51
CA ILE A 411 9.47 17.45 -11.52
C ILE A 411 8.15 17.87 -10.86
N VAL A 412 7.62 17.02 -9.95
CA VAL A 412 6.36 17.29 -9.25
C VAL A 412 6.47 18.52 -8.35
N VAL A 413 7.56 18.63 -7.59
CA VAL A 413 7.83 19.79 -6.73
C VAL A 413 7.95 21.06 -7.55
N GLN A 414 8.70 21.05 -8.67
CA GLN A 414 8.83 22.19 -9.57
C GLN A 414 7.48 22.60 -10.20
N ALA A 415 6.66 21.63 -10.59
CA ALA A 415 5.31 21.89 -11.09
C ALA A 415 4.43 22.56 -10.01
N GLY A 416 4.46 22.04 -8.78
CA GLY A 416 3.75 22.62 -7.65
C GLY A 416 4.18 24.06 -7.36
N PHE A 417 5.49 24.36 -7.39
CA PHE A 417 6.02 25.72 -7.25
C PHE A 417 5.51 26.66 -8.34
N ARG A 418 5.55 26.23 -9.61
CA ARG A 418 5.05 27.03 -10.74
C ARG A 418 3.56 27.34 -10.60
N MET A 419 2.76 26.33 -10.23
CA MET A 419 1.32 26.49 -10.01
C MET A 419 1.03 27.44 -8.84
N GLY A 420 1.76 27.28 -7.72
CA GLY A 420 1.61 28.13 -6.54
C GLY A 420 1.93 29.60 -6.82
N ARG A 421 3.02 29.89 -7.55
CA ARG A 421 3.41 31.24 -7.93
C ARG A 421 2.38 31.93 -8.84
N ARG A 422 1.84 31.20 -9.82
CA ARG A 422 0.80 31.72 -10.75
C ARG A 422 -0.46 32.12 -9.96
N ALA A 423 -0.96 31.22 -9.12
CA ALA A 423 -2.16 31.49 -8.33
C ALA A 423 -1.96 32.64 -7.32
N ARG A 424 -0.74 32.79 -6.75
CA ARG A 424 -0.42 33.93 -5.88
C ARG A 424 -0.40 35.25 -6.65
N ALA A 425 0.11 35.26 -7.88
CA ALA A 425 0.12 36.44 -8.73
C ALA A 425 -1.31 36.89 -9.13
N GLU A 426 -2.20 35.92 -9.44
CA GLU A 426 -3.60 36.17 -9.74
C GLU A 426 -4.35 36.81 -8.55
N ASN A 427 -4.11 36.32 -7.31
CA ASN A 427 -4.71 36.85 -6.09
C ASN A 427 -4.22 38.27 -5.70
N HIS A 428 -3.04 38.70 -6.19
CA HIS A 428 -2.54 40.07 -5.97
C HIS A 428 -2.99 41.05 -7.06
N ALA A 429 -3.52 40.56 -8.18
CA ALA A 429 -4.00 41.35 -9.29
C ALA A 429 -5.53 41.60 -9.28
N SER A 430 -6.25 40.84 -8.44
CA SER A 430 -7.69 41.01 -8.13
C SER A 430 -7.89 41.84 -6.89
#